data_bac525509c793357698e7a34357dec00
#
_entry.id   bac525509c793357698e7a34357dec00
#
_cell.length_a   1.000
_cell.length_b   1.000
_cell.length_c   1.000
_cell.angle_alpha   90.00
_cell.angle_beta   90.00
_cell.angle_gamma   90.00
#
_symmetry.space_group_name_H-M   'P 1'
#
loop_
_entity.id
_entity.type
_entity.pdbx_description
1 polymer ?
#
loop_
_entity_poly.entity_id
_entity_poly.type
_entity_poly.pdbx_seq_one_letter_code
_entity_poly.pdbx_strand_id
1 'polypeptide(L)'
;EAQNISGWKMVNAGQESHSYITNGCFLQGKMNPGDEWTTLDAIDGNHANVVSRPLNYDGKVRYIRLLVTRPTQSTGGRDTRIYELEVYK
;
A
#
# COMPACT_ATOMS: atom_id res chain seq x y z
N GLU A 1 -12.18 13.75 7.07
CA GLU A 1 -12.89 14.33 5.94
C GLU A 1 -12.69 13.50 4.67
N ALA A 2 -13.78 13.23 3.97
CA ALA A 2 -13.73 12.39 2.77
C ALA A 2 -13.07 13.12 1.61
N GLN A 3 -12.16 12.46 0.89
CA GLN A 3 -11.41 13.07 -0.19
C GLN A 3 -11.18 12.10 -1.34
N ASN A 4 -11.01 12.65 -2.54
CA ASN A 4 -10.57 11.87 -3.70
C ASN A 4 -9.07 11.63 -3.59
N ILE A 5 -8.65 10.43 -3.97
CA ILE A 5 -7.23 10.05 -3.91
C ILE A 5 -6.73 9.86 -5.34
N SER A 6 -5.66 10.56 -5.70
CA SER A 6 -5.10 10.50 -7.05
C SER A 6 -3.91 9.57 -7.19
N GLY A 7 -3.29 9.16 -6.09
CA GLY A 7 -2.15 8.27 -6.13
C GLY A 7 -1.60 7.97 -4.76
N TRP A 8 -0.59 7.11 -4.71
CA TRP A 8 0.06 6.74 -3.45
C TRP A 8 1.51 6.34 -3.68
N LYS A 9 2.28 6.36 -2.61
CA LYS A 9 3.70 6.05 -2.64
C LYS A 9 4.08 5.26 -1.39
N MET A 10 4.92 4.25 -1.59
CA MET A 10 5.46 3.43 -0.51
C MET A 10 6.98 3.36 -0.66
N VAL A 11 7.70 3.65 0.42
CA VAL A 11 9.15 3.50 0.48
C VAL A 11 9.48 2.38 1.45
N ASN A 12 10.13 1.34 0.96
CA ASN A 12 10.48 0.15 1.74
C ASN A 12 11.88 0.28 2.34
N ALA A 13 12.29 -0.72 3.11
CA ALA A 13 13.61 -0.78 3.73
C ALA A 13 14.62 -1.51 2.84
N GLY A 14 14.47 -1.42 1.52
CA GLY A 14 15.34 -2.09 0.56
C GLY A 14 16.77 -1.60 0.56
N GLN A 15 17.02 -0.39 1.09
CA GLN A 15 18.38 0.12 1.25
C GLN A 15 19.16 -0.66 2.31
N GLU A 16 18.47 -1.22 3.28
CA GLU A 16 19.10 -2.06 4.31
C GLU A 16 19.28 -3.49 3.81
N SER A 17 18.26 -4.01 3.14
CA SER A 17 18.31 -5.35 2.55
C SER A 17 17.22 -5.47 1.49
N HIS A 18 17.58 -6.00 0.31
CA HIS A 18 16.62 -6.24 -0.76
C HIS A 18 15.46 -7.14 -0.30
N SER A 19 15.72 -8.08 0.61
CA SER A 19 14.69 -8.98 1.12
C SER A 19 13.62 -8.26 1.94
N TYR A 20 13.88 -7.03 2.40
CA TYR A 20 12.94 -6.25 3.18
C TYR A 20 11.90 -5.53 2.34
N ILE A 21 12.01 -5.58 1.02
CA ILE A 21 11.03 -4.94 0.13
C ILE A 21 9.71 -5.72 0.20
N THR A 22 8.62 -5.00 0.46
CA THR A 22 7.28 -5.59 0.47
C THR A 22 6.95 -6.14 -0.92
N ASN A 23 6.64 -7.42 -1.00
CA ASN A 23 6.35 -8.10 -2.27
C ASN A 23 4.91 -7.89 -2.71
N GLY A 24 3.96 -8.07 -1.79
CA GLY A 24 2.54 -7.97 -2.12
C GLY A 24 1.74 -7.23 -1.07
N CYS A 25 0.81 -6.39 -1.53
CA CYS A 25 -0.09 -5.65 -0.64
C CYS A 25 -1.29 -5.10 -1.40
N PHE A 26 -2.31 -4.70 -0.64
CA PHE A 26 -3.47 -4.00 -1.17
C PHE A 26 -3.60 -2.65 -0.48
N LEU A 27 -3.79 -1.59 -1.26
CA LEU A 27 -4.22 -0.30 -0.71
C LEU A 27 -5.73 -0.28 -0.72
N GLN A 28 -6.35 -0.07 0.44
CA GLN A 28 -7.80 -0.12 0.59
C GLN A 28 -8.33 1.14 1.24
N GLY A 29 -9.57 1.47 0.91
CA GLY A 29 -10.23 2.63 1.48
C GLY A 29 -11.70 2.38 1.74
N LYS A 30 -12.29 3.24 2.56
CA LYS A 30 -13.73 3.23 2.81
C LYS A 30 -14.20 4.59 3.29
N MET A 31 -15.50 4.82 3.23
CA MET A 31 -16.13 6.09 3.61
C MET A 31 -16.55 6.12 5.07
N ASN A 32 -17.16 5.07 5.57
CA ASN A 32 -17.73 5.02 6.91
C ASN A 32 -17.13 3.87 7.70
N PRO A 33 -17.06 3.98 9.04
CA PRO A 33 -16.43 2.92 9.85
C PRO A 33 -17.06 1.54 9.68
N GLY A 34 -18.37 1.48 9.39
CA GLY A 34 -19.08 0.22 9.22
C GLY A 34 -19.03 -0.34 7.81
N ASP A 35 -18.46 0.37 6.85
CA ASP A 35 -18.38 -0.08 5.45
C ASP A 35 -17.36 -1.19 5.29
N GLU A 36 -17.53 -2.00 4.24
CA GLU A 36 -16.51 -2.93 3.82
C GLU A 36 -15.36 -2.16 3.15
N TRP A 37 -14.14 -2.69 3.26
CA TRP A 37 -12.98 -2.10 2.60
C TRP A 37 -13.05 -2.34 1.09
N THR A 38 -12.77 -1.28 0.33
CA THR A 38 -12.66 -1.37 -1.13
C THR A 38 -11.18 -1.36 -1.51
N THR A 39 -10.76 -2.30 -2.34
CA THR A 39 -9.38 -2.32 -2.83
C THR A 39 -9.22 -1.25 -3.90
N LEU A 40 -8.34 -0.28 -3.64
CA LEU A 40 -8.03 0.81 -4.56
C LEU A 40 -6.89 0.45 -5.50
N ASP A 41 -5.92 -0.32 -5.02
CA ASP A 41 -4.78 -0.78 -5.81
C ASP A 41 -4.25 -2.08 -5.20
N ALA A 42 -3.64 -2.90 -6.04
CA ALA A 42 -3.09 -4.18 -5.63
C ALA A 42 -1.71 -4.35 -6.26
N ILE A 43 -0.76 -4.82 -5.46
CA ILE A 43 0.60 -5.11 -5.91
C ILE A 43 0.95 -6.54 -5.53
N ASP A 44 1.55 -7.26 -6.47
CA ASP A 44 2.07 -8.61 -6.24
C ASP A 44 3.36 -8.77 -7.04
N GLY A 45 4.31 -9.48 -6.49
CA GLY A 45 5.60 -9.68 -7.16
C GLY A 45 6.45 -8.42 -7.24
N ASN A 46 6.31 -7.50 -6.27
CA ASN A 46 7.05 -6.25 -6.27
C ASN A 46 8.51 -6.46 -5.86
N HIS A 47 9.43 -5.86 -6.61
CA HIS A 47 10.86 -5.86 -6.30
C HIS A 47 11.43 -4.44 -6.15
N ALA A 48 10.58 -3.43 -6.26
CA ALA A 48 11.01 -2.04 -6.19
C ALA A 48 10.98 -1.52 -4.76
N ASN A 49 12.05 -0.89 -4.32
CA ASN A 49 12.10 -0.29 -2.98
C ASN A 49 11.15 0.89 -2.86
N VAL A 50 11.02 1.69 -3.91
CA VAL A 50 10.09 2.82 -3.96
C VAL A 50 8.99 2.48 -4.96
N VAL A 51 7.74 2.52 -4.50
CA VAL A 51 6.57 2.29 -5.33
C VAL A 51 5.75 3.58 -5.33
N SER A 52 5.51 4.13 -6.52
CA SER A 52 4.65 5.30 -6.68
C SER A 52 3.66 4.99 -7.79
N ARG A 53 2.38 5.07 -7.49
CA ARG A 53 1.33 4.63 -8.42
C ARG A 53 0.19 5.61 -8.47
N PRO A 54 -0.30 5.93 -9.68
CA PRO A 54 -1.53 6.71 -9.82
C PRO A 54 -2.74 5.84 -9.51
N LEU A 55 -3.82 6.49 -9.08
CA LEU A 55 -5.10 5.84 -8.84
C LEU A 55 -6.16 6.45 -9.74
N ASN A 56 -7.02 5.59 -10.29
CA ASN A 56 -8.18 6.00 -11.10
C ASN A 56 -9.49 5.79 -10.36
N TYR A 57 -9.46 5.85 -9.06
CA TYR A 57 -10.66 5.64 -8.25
C TYR A 57 -11.47 6.94 -8.18
N ASP A 58 -12.71 6.89 -8.64
CA ASP A 58 -13.59 8.05 -8.72
C ASP A 58 -14.30 8.38 -7.41
N GLY A 59 -14.34 7.44 -6.48
CA GLY A 59 -15.01 7.63 -5.21
C GLY A 59 -14.18 8.44 -4.24
N LYS A 60 -14.84 8.90 -3.18
CA LYS A 60 -14.17 9.54 -2.05
C LYS A 60 -13.90 8.51 -0.97
N VAL A 61 -12.80 8.69 -0.24
CA VAL A 61 -12.46 7.83 0.89
C VAL A 61 -12.17 8.67 2.11
N ARG A 62 -12.45 8.12 3.28
CA ARG A 62 -12.20 8.77 4.56
C ARG A 62 -11.19 7.97 5.37
N TYR A 63 -11.18 6.67 5.20
CA TYR A 63 -10.28 5.74 5.90
C TYR A 63 -9.43 5.00 4.87
N ILE A 64 -8.14 4.89 5.13
CA ILE A 64 -7.16 4.21 4.27
C ILE A 64 -6.42 3.18 5.10
N ARG A 65 -6.17 2.00 4.51
CA ARG A 65 -5.25 1.04 5.11
C ARG A 65 -4.40 0.36 4.04
N LEU A 66 -3.24 -0.11 4.44
CA LEU A 66 -2.40 -0.96 3.62
C LEU A 66 -2.48 -2.38 4.19
N LEU A 67 -3.03 -3.30 3.41
CA LEU A 67 -3.10 -4.72 3.80
C LEU A 67 -1.94 -5.44 3.14
N VAL A 68 -0.95 -5.84 3.94
CA VAL A 68 0.25 -6.49 3.42
C VAL A 68 0.02 -7.99 3.37
N THR A 69 0.17 -8.58 2.17
CA THR A 69 -0.03 -10.01 1.94
C THR A 69 1.29 -10.77 1.91
N ARG A 70 2.35 -10.11 1.42
CA ARG A 70 3.70 -10.69 1.37
C ARG A 70 4.70 -9.63 1.83
N PRO A 71 5.10 -9.65 3.12
CA PRO A 71 5.87 -8.54 3.70
C PRO A 71 7.32 -8.47 3.27
N THR A 72 7.89 -9.56 2.73
CA THR A 72 9.28 -9.58 2.29
C THR A 72 9.43 -10.31 0.97
N GLN A 73 10.64 -10.29 0.42
CA GLN A 73 10.96 -11.06 -0.79
C GLN A 73 11.13 -12.56 -0.48
N SER A 74 11.41 -12.89 0.77
CA SER A 74 11.56 -14.28 1.21
C SER A 74 10.22 -14.87 1.60
N THR A 75 9.98 -16.14 1.27
CA THR A 75 8.70 -16.80 1.57
C THR A 75 8.45 -16.98 3.07
N GLY A 76 9.50 -16.98 3.90
CA GLY A 76 9.37 -17.12 5.34
C GLY A 76 9.32 -15.81 6.12
N GLY A 77 9.37 -14.69 5.42
CA GLY A 77 9.37 -13.38 6.09
C GLY A 77 8.00 -13.01 6.66
N ARG A 78 8.00 -12.40 7.84
CA ARG A 78 6.77 -12.04 8.55
C ARG A 78 6.66 -10.56 8.89
N ASP A 79 7.78 -9.83 8.88
CA ASP A 79 7.79 -8.44 9.31
C ASP A 79 7.77 -7.51 8.11
N THR A 80 6.83 -6.57 8.12
CA THR A 80 6.77 -5.51 7.12
C THR A 80 7.69 -4.37 7.57
N ARG A 81 8.54 -3.92 6.65
CA ARG A 81 9.47 -2.82 6.90
C ARG A 81 9.25 -1.73 5.86
N ILE A 82 8.41 -0.78 6.21
CA ILE A 82 8.07 0.36 5.35
C ILE A 82 8.54 1.63 6.04
N TYR A 83 9.39 2.41 5.36
CA TYR A 83 9.89 3.67 5.88
C TYR A 83 8.87 4.79 5.72
N GLU A 84 8.10 4.76 4.64
CA GLU A 84 7.20 5.85 4.32
C GLU A 84 6.00 5.34 3.52
N LEU A 85 4.83 5.86 3.85
CA LEU A 85 3.61 5.63 3.10
C LEU A 85 2.92 6.97 2.92
N GLU A 86 2.70 7.39 1.68
CA GLU A 86 2.03 8.63 1.34
C GLU A 86 0.83 8.36 0.45
N VAL A 87 -0.21 9.14 0.63
CA VAL A 87 -1.41 9.08 -0.21
C VAL A 87 -1.67 10.48 -0.71
N TYR A 88 -1.88 10.63 -2.02
CA TYR A 88 -2.04 11.92 -2.68
C TYR A 88 -3.50 12.17 -3.03
N LYS A 89 -3.87 13.42 -2.86
CA LYS A 89 -5.21 13.90 -3.20
C LYS A 89 -5.34 14.31 -4.66
#